data_d5377cc5ccf74b3f0779124316ec8e25
#
_entry.id   d5377cc5ccf74b3f0779124316ec8e25
#
_cell.length_a   1.000
_cell.length_b   1.000
_cell.length_c   1.000
_cell.angle_alpha   90.00
_cell.angle_beta   90.00
_cell.angle_gamma   90.00
#
_symmetry.space_group_name_H-M   'P 1'
#
loop_
_entity.id
_entity.type
_entity.pdbx_description
1 polymer ?
#
loop_
_entity_poly.entity_id
_entity_poly.type
_entity_poly.pdbx_seq_one_letter_code
_entity_poly.pdbx_strand_id
1 'polypeptide(L)'
;MLKGYKKFDMKYGAEIVPEPAPEKEGYSFSGWKNVPKTMPSHDLIIEGKFIINKYKIKWVIDDVVLSETELEYGAVIIEPDAPYKDGYEFCGWNDVPETMPSHDLVIKGTYRLLSSIKNVVDVSKSDSMYSINGYIVDRKENEFLLQRGIYILNGKKILNVK
;
A
#
# COMPACT_ATOMS: atom_id res chain seq x y z
N MET A 1 -21.33 -7.18 13.53
CA MET A 1 -21.66 -8.45 14.26
C MET A 1 -22.97 -8.98 13.73
N LEU A 2 -22.96 -10.01 12.90
CA LEU A 2 -24.19 -10.65 12.43
C LEU A 2 -24.74 -11.51 13.58
N LYS A 3 -25.65 -10.95 14.36
CA LYS A 3 -26.48 -11.72 15.32
C LYS A 3 -27.72 -12.22 14.58
N GLY A 4 -27.56 -13.26 13.78
CA GLY A 4 -28.71 -14.01 13.29
C GLY A 4 -28.70 -15.37 13.96
N TYR A 5 -29.64 -15.66 14.82
CA TYR A 5 -29.89 -17.03 15.19
C TYR A 5 -31.23 -17.49 14.53
N LYS A 6 -31.26 -18.75 14.08
CA LYS A 6 -32.45 -19.39 13.61
C LYS A 6 -32.87 -20.41 14.65
N LYS A 7 -34.16 -20.52 14.89
CA LYS A 7 -34.74 -21.50 15.79
C LYS A 7 -35.56 -22.50 14.96
N PHE A 8 -35.34 -23.77 15.25
CA PHE A 8 -36.09 -24.89 14.64
C PHE A 8 -36.67 -25.74 15.73
N ASP A 9 -37.92 -26.15 15.59
CA ASP A 9 -38.54 -27.12 16.45
C ASP A 9 -38.41 -28.51 15.81
N MET A 10 -37.70 -29.41 16.50
CA MET A 10 -37.43 -30.77 16.00
C MET A 10 -37.85 -31.80 17.03
N LYS A 11 -38.37 -32.95 16.53
CA LYS A 11 -38.71 -34.07 17.40
C LYS A 11 -37.44 -34.77 17.88
N TYR A 12 -37.51 -35.34 19.08
CA TYR A 12 -36.48 -36.23 19.58
C TYR A 12 -36.13 -37.32 18.57
N GLY A 13 -34.83 -37.55 18.36
CA GLY A 13 -34.32 -38.56 17.43
C GLY A 13 -34.39 -38.16 15.93
N ALA A 14 -34.94 -37.00 15.58
CA ALA A 14 -34.93 -36.51 14.20
C ALA A 14 -33.50 -36.25 13.74
N GLU A 15 -33.19 -36.57 12.48
CA GLU A 15 -31.87 -36.29 11.89
C GLU A 15 -31.60 -34.77 11.79
N ILE A 16 -30.44 -34.36 12.19
CA ILE A 16 -30.00 -32.96 12.08
C ILE A 16 -29.10 -32.80 10.85
N VAL A 17 -29.59 -32.03 9.86
CA VAL A 17 -28.86 -31.63 8.68
C VAL A 17 -28.47 -30.16 8.87
N PRO A 18 -27.21 -29.85 9.07
CA PRO A 18 -26.75 -28.44 9.23
C PRO A 18 -27.06 -27.65 7.97
N GLU A 19 -27.46 -26.38 8.14
CA GLU A 19 -27.57 -25.46 7.01
C GLU A 19 -26.24 -25.26 6.30
N PRO A 20 -26.24 -24.94 4.98
CA PRO A 20 -25.04 -24.53 4.27
C PRO A 20 -24.34 -23.39 4.99
N ALA A 21 -23.02 -23.33 4.86
CA ALA A 21 -22.22 -22.24 5.40
C ALA A 21 -22.71 -20.90 4.82
N PRO A 22 -23.03 -19.91 5.65
CA PRO A 22 -23.36 -18.58 5.15
C PRO A 22 -22.12 -17.94 4.52
N GLU A 23 -22.34 -17.21 3.43
CA GLU A 23 -21.26 -16.44 2.80
C GLU A 23 -21.09 -15.09 3.49
N LYS A 24 -19.84 -14.70 3.70
CA LYS A 24 -19.47 -13.39 4.22
C LYS A 24 -18.17 -12.96 3.58
N GLU A 25 -18.21 -11.87 2.81
CA GLU A 25 -17.06 -11.34 2.13
C GLU A 25 -15.87 -11.10 3.09
N GLY A 26 -14.68 -11.52 2.68
CA GLY A 26 -13.47 -11.40 3.48
C GLY A 26 -13.37 -12.33 4.68
N TYR A 27 -14.29 -13.27 4.84
CA TYR A 27 -14.31 -14.23 5.95
C TYR A 27 -14.52 -15.65 5.46
N SER A 28 -13.91 -16.59 6.17
CA SER A 28 -14.14 -18.01 6.02
C SER A 28 -14.97 -18.54 7.18
N PHE A 29 -15.96 -19.38 6.87
CA PHE A 29 -16.75 -20.03 7.91
C PHE A 29 -15.99 -21.23 8.51
N SER A 30 -15.84 -21.28 9.82
CA SER A 30 -15.07 -22.33 10.52
C SER A 30 -15.78 -23.68 10.62
N GLY A 31 -17.00 -23.77 10.09
CA GLY A 31 -17.87 -24.92 10.27
C GLY A 31 -18.75 -24.80 11.52
N TRP A 32 -19.83 -25.60 11.51
CA TRP A 32 -20.69 -25.77 12.65
C TRP A 32 -20.02 -26.67 13.70
N LYS A 33 -20.09 -26.31 14.97
CA LYS A 33 -19.52 -27.07 16.08
C LYS A 33 -20.57 -27.88 16.79
N ASN A 34 -20.16 -29.03 17.31
CA ASN A 34 -20.99 -29.89 18.18
C ASN A 34 -22.34 -30.27 17.57
N VAL A 35 -22.37 -30.59 16.27
CA VAL A 35 -23.57 -31.04 15.59
C VAL A 35 -23.75 -32.56 15.81
N PRO A 36 -24.73 -33.00 16.61
CA PRO A 36 -25.01 -34.42 16.72
C PRO A 36 -25.78 -34.92 15.48
N LYS A 37 -25.76 -36.20 15.22
CA LYS A 37 -26.49 -36.78 14.09
C LYS A 37 -28.01 -36.67 14.24
N THR A 38 -28.50 -36.75 15.47
CA THR A 38 -29.92 -36.74 15.79
C THR A 38 -30.26 -35.81 16.94
N MET A 39 -31.47 -35.29 16.97
CA MET A 39 -31.94 -34.36 18.01
C MET A 39 -31.97 -35.03 19.37
N PRO A 40 -31.24 -34.50 20.38
CA PRO A 40 -31.30 -35.03 21.75
C PRO A 40 -32.62 -34.69 22.45
N SER A 41 -32.81 -35.22 23.67
CA SER A 41 -34.00 -34.97 24.50
C SER A 41 -34.03 -33.61 25.19
N HIS A 42 -33.14 -32.71 24.82
CA HIS A 42 -33.00 -31.35 25.38
C HIS A 42 -32.72 -30.35 24.25
N ASP A 43 -32.88 -29.07 24.55
CA ASP A 43 -32.58 -28.01 23.60
C ASP A 43 -31.09 -28.02 23.22
N LEU A 44 -30.84 -27.83 21.93
CA LEU A 44 -29.47 -27.84 21.36
C LEU A 44 -29.13 -26.48 20.77
N ILE A 45 -27.95 -26.00 21.05
CA ILE A 45 -27.38 -24.82 20.43
C ILE A 45 -26.21 -25.25 19.55
N ILE A 46 -26.29 -24.94 18.25
CA ILE A 46 -25.25 -25.19 17.27
C ILE A 46 -24.64 -23.86 16.90
N GLU A 47 -23.33 -23.74 17.08
CA GLU A 47 -22.60 -22.50 16.82
C GLU A 47 -21.58 -22.67 15.70
N GLY A 48 -21.42 -21.63 14.89
CA GLY A 48 -20.34 -21.49 13.92
C GLY A 48 -19.65 -20.13 14.05
N LYS A 49 -18.42 -20.03 13.61
CA LYS A 49 -17.66 -18.79 13.65
C LYS A 49 -17.15 -18.42 12.27
N PHE A 50 -17.07 -17.13 12.02
CA PHE A 50 -16.34 -16.57 10.91
C PHE A 50 -14.91 -16.24 11.33
N ILE A 51 -13.96 -16.59 10.48
CA ILE A 51 -12.55 -16.28 10.62
C ILE A 51 -12.24 -15.24 9.54
N ILE A 52 -11.61 -14.13 9.92
CA ILE A 52 -11.18 -13.12 8.97
C ILE A 52 -10.09 -13.69 8.06
N ASN A 53 -10.23 -13.48 6.77
CA ASN A 53 -9.23 -13.92 5.79
C ASN A 53 -8.10 -12.89 5.70
N LYS A 54 -6.93 -13.37 5.31
CA LYS A 54 -5.77 -12.56 5.01
C LYS A 54 -5.46 -12.64 3.53
N TYR A 55 -4.99 -11.51 2.99
CA TYR A 55 -4.64 -11.36 1.59
C TYR A 55 -3.27 -10.70 1.48
N LYS A 56 -2.58 -10.98 0.38
CA LYS A 56 -1.24 -10.49 0.14
C LYS A 56 -1.29 -9.17 -0.62
N ILE A 57 -0.40 -8.26 -0.22
CA ILE A 57 -0.12 -7.04 -0.97
C ILE A 57 1.35 -7.05 -1.38
N LYS A 58 1.60 -6.85 -2.68
CA LYS A 58 2.94 -6.75 -3.28
C LYS A 58 3.16 -5.33 -3.77
N TRP A 59 4.27 -4.75 -3.38
CA TRP A 59 4.72 -3.45 -3.85
C TRP A 59 5.80 -3.65 -4.90
N VAL A 60 5.56 -3.15 -6.11
CA VAL A 60 6.40 -3.45 -7.29
C VAL A 60 6.84 -2.14 -7.95
N ILE A 61 8.13 -2.03 -8.27
CA ILE A 61 8.68 -0.94 -9.08
C ILE A 61 9.58 -1.55 -10.16
N ASP A 62 9.43 -1.11 -11.41
CA ASP A 62 10.20 -1.60 -12.56
C ASP A 62 10.19 -3.15 -12.65
N ASP A 63 9.00 -3.74 -12.40
CA ASP A 63 8.74 -5.19 -12.34
C ASP A 63 9.54 -5.96 -11.26
N VAL A 64 10.16 -5.24 -10.33
CA VAL A 64 10.84 -5.79 -9.16
C VAL A 64 9.94 -5.67 -7.93
N VAL A 65 9.72 -6.78 -7.22
CA VAL A 65 8.99 -6.78 -5.95
C VAL A 65 9.88 -6.19 -4.86
N LEU A 66 9.47 -5.06 -4.29
CA LEU A 66 10.15 -4.42 -3.17
C LEU A 66 9.81 -5.06 -1.84
N SER A 67 8.54 -5.33 -1.65
CA SER A 67 8.04 -5.97 -0.44
C SER A 67 6.73 -6.71 -0.69
N GLU A 68 6.49 -7.72 0.13
CA GLU A 68 5.24 -8.48 0.21
C GLU A 68 4.81 -8.54 1.67
N THR A 69 3.56 -8.22 1.93
CA THR A 69 2.97 -8.23 3.27
C THR A 69 1.61 -8.89 3.22
N GLU A 70 1.23 -9.56 4.31
CA GLU A 70 -0.09 -10.16 4.46
C GLU A 70 -0.92 -9.31 5.42
N LEU A 71 -2.11 -8.89 4.99
CA LEU A 71 -3.04 -8.06 5.76
C LEU A 71 -4.39 -8.75 5.89
N GLU A 72 -5.07 -8.53 7.01
CA GLU A 72 -6.45 -8.96 7.18
C GLU A 72 -7.40 -8.16 6.28
N TYR A 73 -8.47 -8.79 5.83
CA TYR A 73 -9.53 -8.11 5.09
C TYR A 73 -10.02 -6.86 5.86
N GLY A 74 -10.08 -5.72 5.16
CA GLY A 74 -10.49 -4.44 5.72
C GLY A 74 -9.41 -3.73 6.58
N ALA A 75 -8.20 -4.29 6.73
CA ALA A 75 -7.10 -3.60 7.39
C ALA A 75 -6.65 -2.39 6.56
N VAL A 76 -6.29 -1.29 7.21
CA VAL A 76 -5.76 -0.09 6.55
C VAL A 76 -4.43 -0.41 5.89
N ILE A 77 -4.28 -0.01 4.64
CA ILE A 77 -3.05 -0.16 3.87
C ILE A 77 -2.15 1.05 4.13
N ILE A 78 -0.91 0.79 4.53
CA ILE A 78 0.11 1.81 4.73
C ILE A 78 1.13 1.66 3.60
N GLU A 79 1.31 2.73 2.83
CA GLU A 79 2.25 2.77 1.73
C GLU A 79 3.70 2.75 2.26
N PRO A 80 4.57 1.90 1.72
CA PRO A 80 5.99 1.93 2.07
C PRO A 80 6.69 3.11 1.38
N ASP A 81 7.78 3.57 2.00
CA ASP A 81 8.67 4.52 1.35
C ASP A 81 9.32 3.90 0.11
N ALA A 82 9.37 4.67 -0.97
CA ALA A 82 10.05 4.22 -2.17
C ALA A 82 11.58 4.33 -1.99
N PRO A 83 12.37 3.37 -2.52
CA PRO A 83 13.81 3.44 -2.47
C PRO A 83 14.34 4.63 -3.27
N TYR A 84 15.41 5.24 -2.79
CA TYR A 84 16.11 6.30 -3.54
C TYR A 84 16.68 5.74 -4.86
N LYS A 85 16.42 6.46 -5.96
CA LYS A 85 16.96 6.14 -7.30
C LYS A 85 17.62 7.39 -7.87
N ASP A 86 18.96 7.34 -8.07
CA ASP A 86 19.74 8.49 -8.57
C ASP A 86 19.24 8.94 -9.95
N GLY A 87 19.02 10.24 -10.11
CA GLY A 87 18.50 10.84 -11.34
C GLY A 87 17.00 10.65 -11.60
N TYR A 88 16.27 10.08 -10.66
CA TYR A 88 14.82 9.84 -10.78
C TYR A 88 14.07 10.40 -9.58
N GLU A 89 12.81 10.74 -9.80
CA GLU A 89 11.85 11.12 -8.78
C GLU A 89 10.74 10.09 -8.71
N PHE A 90 10.39 9.67 -7.51
CA PHE A 90 9.26 8.78 -7.32
C PHE A 90 7.95 9.55 -7.51
N CYS A 91 7.07 9.03 -8.38
CA CYS A 91 5.79 9.67 -8.72
C CYS A 91 4.62 9.20 -7.86
N GLY A 92 4.85 8.21 -6.99
CA GLY A 92 3.83 7.63 -6.13
C GLY A 92 3.46 6.18 -6.52
N TRP A 93 2.67 5.59 -5.66
CA TRP A 93 2.04 4.29 -5.87
C TRP A 93 0.71 4.48 -6.60
N ASN A 94 0.39 3.59 -7.53
CA ASN A 94 -0.82 3.67 -8.34
C ASN A 94 -1.96 2.87 -7.70
N ASP A 95 -3.17 3.45 -7.69
CA ASP A 95 -4.43 2.77 -7.34
C ASP A 95 -4.40 2.04 -5.99
N VAL A 96 -3.83 2.65 -4.96
CA VAL A 96 -3.80 2.10 -3.60
C VAL A 96 -5.18 2.26 -2.95
N PRO A 97 -5.88 1.19 -2.60
CA PRO A 97 -7.12 1.29 -1.86
C PRO A 97 -6.85 1.65 -0.38
N GLU A 98 -7.78 2.30 0.28
CA GLU A 98 -7.65 2.66 1.70
C GLU A 98 -7.53 1.42 2.61
N THR A 99 -8.23 0.34 2.25
CA THR A 99 -8.27 -0.89 3.05
C THR A 99 -8.10 -2.13 2.18
N MET A 100 -7.62 -3.22 2.78
CA MET A 100 -7.37 -4.49 2.12
C MET A 100 -8.68 -5.13 1.62
N PRO A 101 -8.83 -5.32 0.30
CA PRO A 101 -10.01 -5.97 -0.28
C PRO A 101 -9.99 -7.49 -0.04
N SER A 102 -11.03 -8.18 -0.53
CA SER A 102 -11.18 -9.64 -0.42
C SER A 102 -10.36 -10.44 -1.46
N HIS A 103 -9.26 -9.88 -1.94
CA HIS A 103 -8.32 -10.50 -2.89
C HIS A 103 -6.91 -9.94 -2.72
N ASP A 104 -5.92 -10.65 -3.28
CA ASP A 104 -4.53 -10.20 -3.30
C ASP A 104 -4.35 -8.95 -4.18
N LEU A 105 -3.43 -8.07 -3.77
CA LEU A 105 -3.11 -6.83 -4.48
C LEU A 105 -1.67 -6.85 -5.02
N VAL A 106 -1.50 -6.25 -6.19
CA VAL A 106 -0.20 -5.88 -6.75
C VAL A 106 -0.21 -4.39 -7.05
N ILE A 107 0.46 -3.61 -6.22
CA ILE A 107 0.55 -2.15 -6.34
C ILE A 107 1.85 -1.80 -7.05
N LYS A 108 1.73 -0.99 -8.11
CA LYS A 108 2.88 -0.53 -8.89
C LYS A 108 3.23 0.90 -8.56
N GLY A 109 4.51 1.15 -8.28
CA GLY A 109 5.08 2.48 -8.17
C GLY A 109 5.82 2.88 -9.44
N THR A 110 5.90 4.16 -9.69
CA THR A 110 6.55 4.69 -10.89
C THR A 110 7.58 5.76 -10.56
N TYR A 111 8.68 5.77 -11.33
CA TYR A 111 9.67 6.83 -11.32
C TYR A 111 9.60 7.63 -12.61
N ARG A 112 9.88 8.92 -12.52
CA ARG A 112 10.19 9.75 -13.69
C ARG A 112 11.65 10.16 -13.66
N LEU A 113 12.25 10.22 -14.84
CA LEU A 113 13.59 10.78 -14.97
C LEU A 113 13.56 12.27 -14.60
N LEU A 114 14.40 12.68 -13.70
CA LEU A 114 14.65 14.10 -13.47
C LEU A 114 15.30 14.62 -14.74
N SER A 115 14.53 15.30 -15.58
CA SER A 115 15.05 15.92 -16.81
C SER A 115 16.20 16.82 -16.43
N SER A 116 17.41 16.40 -16.75
CA SER A 116 18.54 17.32 -16.81
C SER A 116 18.11 18.48 -17.68
N ILE A 117 18.27 19.69 -17.19
CA ILE A 117 17.92 20.98 -17.77
C ILE A 117 18.07 20.93 -19.30
N LYS A 118 16.97 20.83 -20.03
CA LYS A 118 16.97 20.88 -21.50
C LYS A 118 17.24 22.29 -22.05
N ASN A 119 17.41 23.29 -21.19
CA ASN A 119 17.81 24.63 -21.54
C ASN A 119 19.09 25.00 -20.78
N VAL A 120 20.20 24.37 -21.13
CA VAL A 120 21.49 25.07 -21.00
C VAL A 120 21.42 26.19 -22.02
N VAL A 121 20.88 27.33 -21.61
CA VAL A 121 21.21 28.61 -22.28
C VAL A 121 22.73 28.63 -22.28
N ASP A 122 23.31 28.84 -23.46
CA ASP A 122 24.77 28.96 -23.65
C ASP A 122 25.34 29.96 -22.62
N VAL A 123 25.85 29.43 -21.49
CA VAL A 123 26.35 30.19 -20.34
C VAL A 123 27.80 30.60 -20.60
N SER A 124 28.16 30.71 -21.87
CA SER A 124 29.56 31.12 -22.23
C SER A 124 29.91 32.56 -21.84
N LYS A 125 28.98 33.32 -21.23
CA LYS A 125 29.16 34.74 -20.91
C LYS A 125 28.54 35.29 -19.62
N SER A 126 28.04 34.52 -18.69
CA SER A 126 27.57 35.11 -17.43
C SER A 126 28.09 34.35 -16.20
N ASP A 127 28.67 35.11 -15.26
CA ASP A 127 29.07 34.64 -13.92
C ASP A 127 27.85 34.25 -13.05
N SER A 128 26.77 33.75 -13.68
CA SER A 128 25.55 33.38 -12.99
C SER A 128 25.61 31.93 -12.50
N MET A 129 25.23 31.73 -11.27
CA MET A 129 25.08 30.40 -10.66
C MET A 129 23.65 29.98 -10.72
N TYR A 130 23.41 28.72 -11.06
CA TYR A 130 22.08 28.10 -11.13
C TYR A 130 21.96 26.96 -10.14
N SER A 131 20.81 26.85 -9.49
CA SER A 131 20.45 25.62 -8.76
C SER A 131 20.25 24.48 -9.75
N ILE A 132 20.27 23.23 -9.28
CA ILE A 132 20.01 22.05 -10.12
C ILE A 132 18.62 22.09 -10.78
N ASN A 133 17.67 22.84 -10.21
CA ASN A 133 16.33 23.05 -10.75
C ASN A 133 16.24 24.21 -11.75
N GLY A 134 17.37 24.81 -12.15
CA GLY A 134 17.43 25.88 -13.16
C GLY A 134 17.13 27.29 -12.66
N TYR A 135 16.95 27.49 -11.34
CA TYR A 135 16.78 28.84 -10.78
C TYR A 135 18.12 29.56 -10.65
N ILE A 136 18.14 30.84 -11.04
CA ILE A 136 19.29 31.70 -10.83
C ILE A 136 19.48 31.94 -9.34
N VAL A 137 20.68 31.70 -8.84
CA VAL A 137 21.07 32.03 -7.44
C VAL A 137 21.60 33.41 -7.41
N ASP A 138 20.92 34.31 -6.71
CA ASP A 138 21.27 35.70 -6.63
C ASP A 138 22.63 35.92 -5.92
N ARG A 139 23.45 36.79 -6.48
CA ARG A 139 24.73 37.17 -5.91
C ARG A 139 24.56 38.49 -5.14
N LYS A 140 24.65 38.46 -3.82
CA LYS A 140 24.71 39.65 -3.00
C LYS A 140 26.19 39.94 -2.64
N GLU A 141 26.66 41.08 -3.07
CA GLU A 141 27.97 41.70 -2.63
C GLU A 141 29.14 40.72 -2.53
N ASN A 142 29.48 40.03 -3.63
CA ASN A 142 30.64 39.10 -3.74
C ASN A 142 30.57 37.80 -2.97
N GLU A 143 29.46 37.48 -2.27
CA GLU A 143 29.26 36.19 -1.62
C GLU A 143 27.98 35.51 -2.09
N PHE A 144 28.07 34.22 -2.41
CA PHE A 144 26.89 33.39 -2.65
C PHE A 144 26.40 32.83 -1.31
N LEU A 145 25.24 33.27 -0.86
CA LEU A 145 24.54 32.66 0.27
C LEU A 145 23.91 31.35 -0.19
N LEU A 146 24.74 30.33 -0.33
CA LEU A 146 24.29 29.03 -0.80
C LEU A 146 23.71 28.22 0.37
N GLN A 147 22.48 27.76 0.23
CA GLN A 147 21.99 26.69 1.07
C GLN A 147 22.63 25.36 0.66
N ARG A 148 22.51 24.36 1.53
CA ARG A 148 22.98 23.00 1.21
C ARG A 148 22.35 22.50 -0.08
N GLY A 149 23.15 22.12 -1.06
CA GLY A 149 22.61 21.68 -2.36
C GLY A 149 23.65 21.55 -3.46
N ILE A 150 23.16 21.23 -4.65
CA ILE A 150 23.93 21.09 -5.87
C ILE A 150 23.66 22.31 -6.76
N TYR A 151 24.72 22.92 -7.24
CA TYR A 151 24.67 24.11 -8.08
C TYR A 151 25.52 23.92 -9.33
N ILE A 152 25.29 24.74 -10.35
CA ILE A 152 26.04 24.77 -11.60
C ILE A 152 26.62 26.18 -11.75
N LEU A 153 27.93 26.28 -11.80
CA LEU A 153 28.65 27.53 -12.10
C LEU A 153 29.57 27.30 -13.31
N ASN A 154 29.44 28.11 -14.33
CA ASN A 154 30.22 28.00 -15.56
C ASN A 154 30.23 26.57 -16.13
N GLY A 155 29.07 25.92 -16.14
CA GLY A 155 28.90 24.55 -16.63
C GLY A 155 29.50 23.45 -15.72
N LYS A 156 30.06 23.79 -14.57
CA LYS A 156 30.62 22.84 -13.61
C LYS A 156 29.71 22.64 -12.42
N LYS A 157 29.50 21.39 -12.04
CA LYS A 157 28.71 21.00 -10.85
C LYS A 157 29.48 21.36 -9.58
N ILE A 158 28.85 22.11 -8.69
CA ILE A 158 29.37 22.48 -7.37
C ILE A 158 28.45 21.89 -6.31
N LEU A 159 29.00 21.22 -5.31
CA LEU A 159 28.31 20.72 -4.15
C LEU A 159 28.57 21.61 -2.94
N ASN A 160 27.51 22.20 -2.37
CA ASN A 160 27.60 22.89 -1.10
C ASN A 160 27.10 22.00 0.04
N VAL A 161 27.97 21.66 0.98
CA VAL A 161 27.72 20.70 2.09
C VAL A 161 27.70 21.36 3.47
N LYS A 162 27.84 22.71 3.54
CA LYS A 162 27.76 23.44 4.82
C LYS A 162 26.35 23.55 5.34
#